data_ed7b55d6a9c9c52194ba3e943cd95576
#
_entry.id   ed7b55d6a9c9c52194ba3e943cd95576
#
_cell.length_a   1.000
_cell.length_b   1.000
_cell.length_c   1.000
_cell.angle_alpha   90.00
_cell.angle_beta   90.00
_cell.angle_gamma   90.00
#
_symmetry.space_group_name_H-M   'P 1'
#
loop_
_entity.id
_entity.type
_entity.pdbx_description
1 polymer ?
#
loop_
_entity_poly.entity_id
_entity_poly.type
_entity_poly.pdbx_seq_one_letter_code
_entity_poly.pdbx_strand_id
1 'polypeptide(L)'
;PFSVREQQIREIHDLGVEKVYLHLDGWAEPGYDNQHPDYTPACQAAGGWEGMKSLVDTMHDFGYKFGIHDQYRDYYHAAPSYDENYACRLPDGTIPGHSYWAGGPQSYLCATQAPFYVKRNFAELKKNGIRLDGAYLDVFTCNEGDECANPEHVMTRRDCYMYRGNCFSWLLS
;
A
#
# COMPACT_ATOMS: atom_id res chain seq x y z
N PRO A 1 -5.26 11.74 -13.28
CA PRO A 1 -4.53 12.82 -12.61
C PRO A 1 -5.16 13.19 -11.28
N PHE A 2 -4.35 13.60 -10.30
CA PHE A 2 -4.84 14.07 -9.00
C PHE A 2 -5.70 15.32 -9.14
N SER A 3 -5.37 16.20 -10.08
CA SER A 3 -6.14 17.41 -10.35
C SER A 3 -7.58 17.12 -10.81
N VAL A 4 -7.80 16.05 -11.55
CA VAL A 4 -9.15 15.63 -11.95
C VAL A 4 -9.95 15.15 -10.73
N ARG A 5 -9.32 14.40 -9.83
CA ARG A 5 -9.96 13.99 -8.57
C ARG A 5 -10.27 15.19 -7.68
N GLU A 6 -9.34 16.13 -7.59
CA GLU A 6 -9.55 17.36 -6.84
C GLU A 6 -10.75 18.16 -7.37
N GLN A 7 -10.88 18.28 -8.69
CA GLN A 7 -12.03 18.94 -9.29
C GLN A 7 -13.35 18.21 -8.98
N GLN A 8 -13.37 16.88 -9.05
CA GLN A 8 -14.54 16.08 -8.67
C GLN A 8 -14.92 16.27 -7.20
N ILE A 9 -13.95 16.36 -6.31
CA ILE A 9 -14.19 16.63 -4.89
C ILE A 9 -14.81 18.03 -4.68
N ARG A 10 -14.35 19.04 -5.41
CA ARG A 10 -14.96 20.38 -5.39
C ARG A 10 -16.41 20.36 -5.87
N GLU A 11 -16.71 19.63 -6.94
CA GLU A 11 -18.06 19.45 -7.46
C GLU A 11 -18.99 18.75 -6.44
N ILE A 12 -18.49 17.70 -5.76
CA ILE A 12 -19.23 17.00 -4.70
C ILE A 12 -19.52 17.96 -3.53
N HIS A 13 -18.55 18.77 -3.14
CA HIS A 13 -18.72 19.77 -2.09
C HIS A 13 -19.76 20.83 -2.49
N ASP A 14 -19.72 21.32 -3.73
CA ASP A 14 -20.66 22.33 -4.24
C ASP A 14 -22.11 21.80 -4.31
N LEU A 15 -22.27 20.48 -4.43
CA LEU A 15 -23.57 19.79 -4.32
C LEU A 15 -24.08 19.66 -2.87
N GLY A 16 -23.32 20.14 -1.88
CA GLY A 16 -23.72 20.14 -0.48
C GLY A 16 -23.42 18.83 0.27
N VAL A 17 -22.54 17.98 -0.26
CA VAL A 17 -22.15 16.76 0.46
C VAL A 17 -21.19 17.13 1.59
N GLU A 18 -21.58 16.89 2.82
CA GLU A 18 -20.85 17.32 4.02
C GLU A 18 -19.78 16.32 4.50
N LYS A 19 -19.92 15.04 4.17
CA LYS A 19 -19.04 13.98 4.68
C LYS A 19 -18.56 13.08 3.56
N VAL A 20 -17.26 13.07 3.33
CA VAL A 20 -16.60 12.23 2.32
C VAL A 20 -15.35 11.61 2.92
N TYR A 21 -15.11 10.34 2.63
CA TYR A 21 -13.84 9.69 2.75
C TYR A 21 -13.40 9.22 1.36
N LEU A 22 -12.30 9.77 0.88
CA LEU A 22 -11.70 9.33 -0.38
C LEU A 22 -10.63 8.29 -0.08
N HIS A 23 -10.82 7.11 -0.62
CA HIS A 23 -9.83 6.05 -0.68
C HIS A 23 -9.19 6.09 -2.07
N LEU A 24 -7.91 6.41 -2.15
CA LEU A 24 -7.22 6.63 -3.41
C LEU A 24 -6.36 5.44 -3.81
N ASP A 25 -6.72 4.81 -4.93
CA ASP A 25 -5.93 3.75 -5.57
C ASP A 25 -5.04 4.33 -6.67
N GLY A 26 -3.96 3.62 -7.00
CA GLY A 26 -3.08 3.98 -8.11
C GLY A 26 -2.32 5.30 -7.93
N TRP A 27 -2.13 5.71 -6.69
CA TRP A 27 -1.46 6.97 -6.36
C TRP A 27 0.07 6.92 -6.53
N ALA A 28 0.66 5.73 -6.50
CA ALA A 28 2.10 5.51 -6.57
C ALA A 28 2.59 5.19 -7.99
N GLU A 29 3.86 5.42 -8.24
CA GLU A 29 4.53 5.06 -9.49
C GLU A 29 4.60 3.53 -9.68
N PRO A 30 4.41 2.97 -10.88
CA PRO A 30 3.96 3.64 -12.12
C PRO A 30 2.42 3.70 -12.26
N GLY A 31 1.67 3.37 -11.25
CA GLY A 31 0.22 3.32 -11.24
C GLY A 31 -0.31 2.16 -10.40
N TYR A 32 -1.60 1.85 -10.54
CA TYR A 32 -2.27 0.84 -9.76
C TYR A 32 -1.66 -0.55 -9.95
N ASP A 33 -1.39 -1.20 -8.81
CA ASP A 33 -1.06 -2.63 -8.67
C ASP A 33 0.12 -3.10 -9.53
N ASN A 34 1.24 -2.39 -9.43
CA ASN A 34 2.39 -2.61 -10.30
C ASN A 34 3.68 -3.03 -9.63
N GLN A 35 4.04 -2.45 -8.48
CA GLN A 35 5.35 -2.63 -7.88
C GLN A 35 5.30 -2.86 -6.36
N HIS A 36 4.20 -3.45 -5.86
CA HIS A 36 4.11 -3.74 -4.44
C HIS A 36 5.31 -4.57 -3.95
N PRO A 37 5.88 -4.23 -2.78
CA PRO A 37 5.44 -3.23 -1.79
C PRO A 37 6.06 -1.83 -1.97
N ASP A 38 6.61 -1.51 -3.14
CA ASP A 38 7.19 -0.21 -3.42
C ASP A 38 6.10 0.78 -3.85
N TYR A 39 5.76 1.72 -2.95
CA TYR A 39 4.68 2.69 -3.08
C TYR A 39 5.16 4.13 -3.22
N THR A 40 6.43 4.35 -3.45
CA THR A 40 6.99 5.70 -3.61
C THR A 40 7.88 5.77 -4.84
N PRO A 41 7.89 6.92 -5.52
CA PRO A 41 7.18 8.18 -5.25
C PRO A 41 5.70 8.15 -5.67
N ALA A 42 4.97 9.25 -5.40
CA ALA A 42 3.66 9.48 -6.00
C ALA A 42 3.78 9.54 -7.54
N CYS A 43 2.76 9.01 -8.22
CA CYS A 43 2.77 8.86 -9.67
C CYS A 43 2.97 10.21 -10.39
N GLN A 44 4.08 10.35 -11.11
CA GLN A 44 4.45 11.58 -11.81
C GLN A 44 3.45 11.94 -12.90
N ALA A 45 2.98 10.95 -13.65
CA ALA A 45 1.97 11.15 -14.68
C ALA A 45 0.62 11.62 -14.12
N ALA A 46 0.36 11.36 -12.84
CA ALA A 46 -0.84 11.81 -12.14
C ALA A 46 -0.70 13.21 -11.51
N GLY A 47 0.52 13.74 -11.41
CA GLY A 47 0.82 15.05 -10.82
C GLY A 47 1.87 15.03 -9.71
N GLY A 48 2.47 13.87 -9.42
CA GLY A 48 3.51 13.72 -8.41
C GLY A 48 3.07 14.08 -6.99
N TRP A 49 4.04 14.30 -6.11
CA TRP A 49 3.77 14.66 -4.72
C TRP A 49 3.01 15.99 -4.57
N GLU A 50 3.29 16.99 -5.43
CA GLU A 50 2.60 18.27 -5.38
C GLU A 50 1.10 18.13 -5.71
N GLY A 51 0.79 17.38 -6.78
CA GLY A 51 -0.60 17.14 -7.17
C GLY A 51 -1.36 16.32 -6.13
N MET A 52 -0.72 15.31 -5.53
CA MET A 52 -1.32 14.53 -4.47
C MET A 52 -1.57 15.38 -3.22
N LYS A 53 -0.60 16.20 -2.83
CA LYS A 53 -0.75 17.11 -1.69
C LYS A 53 -1.87 18.12 -1.89
N SER A 54 -2.00 18.70 -3.09
CA SER A 54 -3.09 19.62 -3.40
C SER A 54 -4.46 18.97 -3.22
N LEU A 55 -4.64 17.72 -3.71
CA LEU A 55 -5.87 16.96 -3.50
C LEU A 55 -6.15 16.73 -2.01
N VAL A 56 -5.15 16.31 -1.24
CA VAL A 56 -5.28 16.06 0.21
C VAL A 56 -5.65 17.33 0.96
N ASP A 57 -4.97 18.44 0.67
CA ASP A 57 -5.25 19.74 1.30
C ASP A 57 -6.69 20.19 0.99
N THR A 58 -7.15 20.05 -0.24
CA THR A 58 -8.54 20.34 -0.63
C THR A 58 -9.54 19.49 0.14
N MET A 59 -9.28 18.18 0.27
CA MET A 59 -10.10 17.28 1.08
C MET A 59 -10.22 17.78 2.53
N HIS A 60 -9.10 18.12 3.15
CA HIS A 60 -9.09 18.56 4.54
C HIS A 60 -9.70 19.97 4.73
N ASP A 61 -9.53 20.88 3.76
CA ASP A 61 -10.17 22.19 3.79
C ASP A 61 -11.70 22.11 3.80
N PHE A 62 -12.25 21.08 3.17
CA PHE A 62 -13.70 20.78 3.20
C PHE A 62 -14.12 19.96 4.43
N GLY A 63 -13.20 19.62 5.33
CA GLY A 63 -13.49 18.76 6.47
C GLY A 63 -13.68 17.29 6.08
N TYR A 64 -13.28 16.91 4.88
CA TYR A 64 -13.33 15.53 4.38
C TYR A 64 -12.12 14.72 4.86
N LYS A 65 -12.18 13.41 4.71
CA LYS A 65 -11.11 12.49 5.08
C LYS A 65 -10.48 11.86 3.86
N PHE A 66 -9.18 11.64 3.94
CA PHE A 66 -8.37 11.06 2.87
C PHE A 66 -7.61 9.84 3.35
N GLY A 67 -7.59 8.80 2.53
CA GLY A 67 -6.80 7.59 2.75
C GLY A 67 -6.23 7.04 1.45
N ILE A 68 -5.37 6.06 1.58
CA ILE A 68 -4.71 5.39 0.46
C ILE A 68 -4.99 3.90 0.44
N HIS A 69 -4.93 3.33 -0.76
CA HIS A 69 -4.78 1.89 -0.96
C HIS A 69 -3.30 1.53 -0.94
N ASP A 70 -2.94 0.57 -0.12
CA ASP A 70 -1.66 -0.09 -0.13
C ASP A 70 -1.80 -1.57 0.21
N GLN A 71 -0.77 -2.41 -0.10
CA GLN A 71 -0.74 -3.81 0.25
C GLN A 71 0.70 -4.30 0.36
N TYR A 72 0.92 -5.37 1.16
CA TYR A 72 2.24 -5.87 1.53
C TYR A 72 2.26 -7.41 1.52
N ARG A 73 1.57 -8.02 0.57
CA ARG A 73 1.51 -9.47 0.39
C ARG A 73 1.94 -9.89 -1.01
N ASP A 74 1.36 -9.26 -2.04
CA ASP A 74 1.72 -9.54 -3.42
C ASP A 74 3.07 -8.91 -3.70
N TYR A 75 4.06 -9.74 -4.01
CA TYR A 75 5.44 -9.32 -4.16
C TYR A 75 5.84 -9.35 -5.62
N TYR A 76 5.77 -8.21 -6.28
CA TYR A 76 6.08 -8.10 -7.70
C TYR A 76 7.57 -8.30 -7.97
N HIS A 77 7.89 -9.15 -8.96
CA HIS A 77 9.27 -9.33 -9.40
C HIS A 77 9.84 -8.06 -10.03
N ALA A 78 8.99 -7.18 -10.57
CA ALA A 78 9.38 -5.88 -11.12
C ALA A 78 9.57 -4.78 -10.06
N ALA A 79 9.24 -5.04 -8.80
CA ALA A 79 9.44 -4.07 -7.73
C ALA A 79 10.93 -3.74 -7.56
N PRO A 80 11.32 -2.46 -7.48
CA PRO A 80 12.72 -2.07 -7.30
C PRO A 80 13.42 -2.72 -6.11
N SER A 81 12.67 -2.99 -5.02
CA SER A 81 13.18 -3.64 -3.83
C SER A 81 13.00 -5.16 -3.82
N TYR A 82 12.62 -5.78 -4.95
CA TYR A 82 12.43 -7.22 -5.00
C TYR A 82 13.73 -7.96 -4.63
N ASP A 83 13.60 -8.84 -3.65
CA ASP A 83 14.68 -9.72 -3.19
C ASP A 83 14.06 -11.09 -2.85
N GLU A 84 14.53 -12.15 -3.50
CA GLU A 84 14.08 -13.52 -3.26
C GLU A 84 14.23 -13.95 -1.79
N ASN A 85 15.17 -13.34 -1.05
CA ASN A 85 15.37 -13.62 0.37
C ASN A 85 14.19 -13.17 1.24
N TYR A 86 13.35 -12.25 0.75
CA TYR A 86 12.17 -11.77 1.49
C TYR A 86 10.86 -12.42 1.04
N ALA A 87 10.91 -13.24 -0.01
CA ALA A 87 9.75 -14.03 -0.44
C ALA A 87 9.52 -15.23 0.48
N CYS A 88 8.27 -15.65 0.61
CA CYS A 88 7.93 -16.90 1.26
C CYS A 88 8.54 -18.09 0.52
N ARG A 89 9.04 -19.08 1.27
CA ARG A 89 9.58 -20.34 0.75
C ARG A 89 8.77 -21.53 1.24
N LEU A 90 8.64 -22.53 0.37
CA LEU A 90 8.13 -23.85 0.73
C LEU A 90 9.17 -24.65 1.53
N PRO A 91 8.78 -25.74 2.20
CA PRO A 91 9.71 -26.57 2.97
C PRO A 91 10.87 -27.17 2.16
N ASP A 92 10.72 -27.32 0.85
CA ASP A 92 11.80 -27.75 -0.06
C ASP A 92 12.75 -26.61 -0.47
N GLY A 93 12.53 -25.40 0.05
CA GLY A 93 13.34 -24.21 -0.22
C GLY A 93 12.95 -23.45 -1.49
N THR A 94 11.99 -23.91 -2.27
CA THR A 94 11.52 -23.23 -3.48
C THR A 94 10.61 -22.04 -3.14
N ILE A 95 10.57 -21.06 -4.04
CA ILE A 95 9.72 -19.88 -3.94
C ILE A 95 8.47 -20.12 -4.78
N PRO A 96 7.27 -20.25 -4.19
CA PRO A 96 6.05 -20.44 -4.96
C PRO A 96 5.70 -19.17 -5.72
N GLY A 97 5.24 -19.33 -6.96
CA GLY A 97 4.57 -18.27 -7.70
C GLY A 97 3.22 -17.97 -7.06
N HIS A 98 2.83 -16.70 -7.04
CA HIS A 98 1.53 -16.30 -6.51
C HIS A 98 0.54 -16.05 -7.64
N SER A 99 0.71 -14.92 -8.33
CA SER A 99 -0.27 -14.42 -9.30
C SER A 99 0.44 -13.68 -10.43
N TYR A 100 -0.34 -13.24 -11.39
CA TYR A 100 0.10 -12.38 -12.48
C TYR A 100 -0.95 -11.27 -12.64
N TRP A 101 -0.57 -10.02 -12.38
CA TRP A 101 -1.47 -8.88 -12.48
C TRP A 101 -0.83 -7.76 -13.32
N ALA A 102 -1.29 -6.52 -13.18
CA ALA A 102 -0.83 -5.41 -14.03
C ALA A 102 0.71 -5.23 -14.05
N GLY A 103 1.38 -5.42 -12.91
CA GLY A 103 2.85 -5.34 -12.78
C GLY A 103 3.60 -6.61 -13.17
N GLY A 104 2.93 -7.65 -13.63
CA GLY A 104 3.55 -8.92 -14.02
C GLY A 104 3.52 -10.00 -12.94
N PRO A 105 4.49 -10.94 -12.96
CA PRO A 105 4.51 -12.06 -12.04
C PRO A 105 4.81 -11.63 -10.61
N GLN A 106 4.27 -12.38 -9.66
CA GLN A 106 4.40 -12.15 -8.23
C GLN A 106 4.86 -13.40 -7.48
N SER A 107 5.57 -13.17 -6.38
CA SER A 107 5.73 -14.09 -5.26
C SER A 107 4.89 -13.63 -4.07
N TYR A 108 5.00 -14.31 -2.92
CA TYR A 108 4.43 -13.84 -1.66
C TYR A 108 5.51 -13.13 -0.85
N LEU A 109 5.33 -11.86 -0.52
CA LEU A 109 6.17 -11.19 0.46
C LEU A 109 5.95 -11.85 1.83
N CYS A 110 7.02 -12.31 2.49
CA CYS A 110 6.89 -12.83 3.83
C CYS A 110 6.37 -11.72 4.76
N ALA A 111 5.30 -12.00 5.51
CA ALA A 111 4.69 -11.00 6.38
C ALA A 111 5.64 -10.49 7.47
N THR A 112 6.70 -11.23 7.79
CA THR A 112 7.78 -10.76 8.68
C THR A 112 8.45 -9.48 8.16
N GLN A 113 8.40 -9.22 6.85
CA GLN A 113 8.97 -8.04 6.20
C GLN A 113 7.98 -6.89 6.06
N ALA A 114 6.67 -7.16 6.14
CA ALA A 114 5.63 -6.16 5.93
C ALA A 114 5.76 -4.92 6.84
N PRO A 115 6.02 -5.05 8.16
CA PRO A 115 6.16 -3.88 9.03
C PRO A 115 7.28 -2.91 8.60
N PHE A 116 8.36 -3.43 8.05
CA PHE A 116 9.45 -2.60 7.52
C PHE A 116 8.97 -1.74 6.34
N TYR A 117 8.30 -2.35 5.38
CA TYR A 117 7.79 -1.65 4.20
C TYR A 117 6.69 -0.65 4.53
N VAL A 118 5.77 -1.00 5.43
CA VAL A 118 4.75 -0.08 5.93
C VAL A 118 5.41 1.17 6.51
N LYS A 119 6.35 1.01 7.45
CA LYS A 119 7.03 2.13 8.10
C LYS A 119 7.80 3.00 7.10
N ARG A 120 8.51 2.38 6.17
CA ARG A 120 9.26 3.09 5.12
C ARG A 120 8.33 3.94 4.25
N ASN A 121 7.25 3.35 3.75
CA ASN A 121 6.34 4.03 2.83
C ASN A 121 5.57 5.16 3.51
N PHE A 122 5.11 4.95 4.74
CA PHE A 122 4.42 6.00 5.49
C PHE A 122 5.35 7.13 5.94
N ALA A 123 6.63 6.84 6.19
CA ALA A 123 7.63 7.88 6.43
C ALA A 123 7.81 8.80 5.20
N GLU A 124 7.84 8.24 3.99
CA GLU A 124 7.92 9.02 2.75
C GLU A 124 6.66 9.85 2.50
N LEU A 125 5.48 9.30 2.74
CA LEU A 125 4.21 10.05 2.68
C LEU A 125 4.25 11.26 3.62
N LYS A 126 4.63 11.03 4.86
CA LYS A 126 4.75 12.10 5.89
C LYS A 126 5.77 13.16 5.50
N LYS A 127 6.95 12.75 5.02
CA LYS A 127 8.03 13.63 4.56
C LYS A 127 7.58 14.56 3.44
N ASN A 128 6.69 14.07 2.55
CA ASN A 128 6.13 14.84 1.45
C ASN A 128 4.84 15.60 1.82
N GLY A 129 4.51 15.70 3.11
CA GLY A 129 3.40 16.48 3.60
C GLY A 129 2.02 15.86 3.34
N ILE A 130 1.95 14.56 3.05
CA ILE A 130 0.70 13.85 2.87
C ILE A 130 0.17 13.42 4.24
N ARG A 131 -0.93 14.04 4.66
CA ARG A 131 -1.63 13.71 5.91
C ARG A 131 -2.76 12.74 5.60
N LEU A 132 -2.69 11.56 6.21
CA LEU A 132 -3.67 10.49 6.03
C LEU A 132 -4.61 10.39 7.22
N ASP A 133 -5.89 10.14 6.94
CA ASP A 133 -6.91 9.79 7.94
C ASP A 133 -7.14 8.27 7.99
N GLY A 134 -6.66 7.53 7.00
CA GLY A 134 -6.79 6.08 6.93
C GLY A 134 -5.90 5.45 5.89
N ALA A 135 -5.81 4.13 5.95
CA ALA A 135 -5.15 3.30 4.95
C ALA A 135 -5.94 2.01 4.75
N TYR A 136 -5.98 1.53 3.53
CA TYR A 136 -6.57 0.25 3.18
C TYR A 136 -5.44 -0.72 2.86
N LEU A 137 -5.13 -1.59 3.82
CA LEU A 137 -4.15 -2.67 3.66
C LEU A 137 -4.82 -3.85 2.95
N ASP A 138 -4.78 -3.81 1.62
CA ASP A 138 -5.43 -4.84 0.81
C ASP A 138 -4.79 -6.22 1.03
N VAL A 139 -5.56 -7.27 0.82
CA VAL A 139 -5.20 -8.70 0.95
C VAL A 139 -4.64 -9.14 2.32
N PHE A 140 -4.80 -8.34 3.36
CA PHE A 140 -4.33 -8.68 4.71
C PHE A 140 -5.35 -9.45 5.54
N THR A 141 -6.64 -9.31 5.27
CA THR A 141 -7.72 -9.90 6.09
C THR A 141 -8.68 -10.79 5.31
N CYS A 142 -8.65 -10.77 3.98
CA CYS A 142 -9.59 -11.49 3.11
C CYS A 142 -9.11 -12.89 2.69
N ASN A 143 -7.95 -13.34 3.16
CA ASN A 143 -7.36 -14.62 2.79
C ASN A 143 -6.75 -15.32 4.01
N GLU A 144 -6.43 -16.59 3.83
CA GLU A 144 -5.68 -17.34 4.85
C GLU A 144 -4.28 -16.77 5.04
N GLY A 145 -3.74 -16.95 6.25
CA GLY A 145 -2.35 -16.60 6.55
C GLY A 145 -1.38 -17.42 5.69
N ASP A 146 -0.32 -16.77 5.25
CA ASP A 146 0.76 -17.41 4.53
C ASP A 146 1.73 -18.10 5.49
N GLU A 147 2.49 -19.07 5.00
CA GLU A 147 3.56 -19.76 5.69
C GLU A 147 4.89 -19.52 4.97
N CYS A 148 5.99 -19.55 5.71
CA CYS A 148 7.32 -19.40 5.15
C CYS A 148 8.29 -20.35 5.85
N ALA A 149 9.02 -21.15 5.07
CA ALA A 149 10.03 -22.07 5.56
C ALA A 149 11.46 -21.52 5.44
N ASN A 150 11.64 -20.24 5.06
CA ASN A 150 12.97 -19.63 5.02
C ASN A 150 13.55 -19.60 6.45
N PRO A 151 14.73 -20.22 6.70
CA PRO A 151 15.29 -20.29 8.04
C PRO A 151 15.64 -18.94 8.66
N GLU A 152 15.82 -17.88 7.86
CA GLU A 152 16.10 -16.53 8.36
C GLU A 152 14.84 -15.82 8.88
N HIS A 153 13.64 -16.23 8.42
CA HIS A 153 12.36 -15.65 8.82
C HIS A 153 11.23 -16.67 8.70
N VAL A 154 11.37 -17.78 9.40
CA VAL A 154 10.32 -18.81 9.50
C VAL A 154 9.04 -18.19 10.02
N MET A 155 7.93 -18.50 9.36
CA MET A 155 6.63 -17.93 9.68
C MET A 155 5.54 -18.99 9.56
N THR A 156 4.80 -19.21 10.64
CA THR A 156 3.55 -19.95 10.63
C THR A 156 2.38 -19.04 10.23
N ARG A 157 1.21 -19.61 9.93
CA ARG A 157 -0.01 -18.83 9.70
C ARG A 157 -0.35 -17.91 10.87
N ARG A 158 -0.15 -18.38 12.09
CA ARG A 158 -0.36 -17.56 13.29
C ARG A 158 0.60 -16.37 13.32
N ASP A 159 1.87 -16.60 13.02
CA ASP A 159 2.87 -15.53 12.94
C ASP A 159 2.51 -14.53 11.84
N CYS A 160 2.04 -15.01 10.69
CA CYS A 160 1.57 -14.17 9.60
C CYS A 160 0.49 -13.17 10.06
N TYR A 161 -0.53 -13.67 10.75
CA TYR A 161 -1.58 -12.80 11.31
C TYR A 161 -1.03 -11.83 12.35
N MET A 162 -0.07 -12.25 13.16
CA MET A 162 0.58 -11.39 14.14
C MET A 162 1.33 -10.23 13.46
N TYR A 163 2.14 -10.51 12.45
CA TYR A 163 2.88 -9.48 11.70
C TYR A 163 1.95 -8.52 10.95
N ARG A 164 0.88 -9.03 10.34
CA ARG A 164 -0.17 -8.20 9.72
C ARG A 164 -0.85 -7.33 10.78
N GLY A 165 -1.18 -7.89 11.92
CA GLY A 165 -1.74 -7.16 13.07
C GLY A 165 -0.82 -6.06 13.57
N ASN A 166 0.49 -6.30 13.58
CA ASN A 166 1.49 -5.29 13.96
C ASN A 166 1.49 -4.10 12.99
N CYS A 167 1.26 -4.32 11.70
CA CYS A 167 1.11 -3.22 10.74
C CYS A 167 -0.09 -2.34 11.09
N PHE A 168 -1.26 -2.94 11.36
CA PHE A 168 -2.45 -2.20 11.77
C PHE A 168 -2.23 -1.43 13.08
N SER A 169 -1.64 -2.08 14.08
CA SER A 169 -1.37 -1.45 15.37
C SER A 169 -0.43 -0.25 15.24
N TRP A 170 0.59 -0.37 14.42
CA TRP A 170 1.52 0.73 14.17
C TRP A 170 0.84 1.91 13.45
N LEU A 171 -0.03 1.63 12.47
CA LEU A 171 -0.76 2.68 11.75
C LEU A 171 -1.76 3.42 12.65
N LEU A 172 -2.26 2.77 13.70
CA LEU A 172 -3.20 3.35 14.65
C LEU A 172 -2.51 4.11 15.81
N SER A 173 -1.19 3.96 15.95
CA SER A 173 -0.41 4.64 16.99
C SER A 173 0.02 6.03 16.56
#